data_a710e366d2a997f356377d11d179ef19
#
_entry.id   a710e366d2a997f356377d11d179ef19
#
_cell.length_a   1.000
_cell.length_b   1.000
_cell.length_c   1.000
_cell.angle_alpha   90.00
_cell.angle_beta   90.00
_cell.angle_gamma   90.00
#
_symmetry.space_group_name_H-M   'P 1'
#
loop_
_entity.id
_entity.type
_entity.pdbx_description
1 polymer ?
#
loop_
_entity_poly.entity_id
_entity_poly.type
_entity_poly.pdbx_seq_one_letter_code
_entity_poly.pdbx_strand_id
1 'polypeptide(L)'
;VSAGQCWHWFDRARATEEVSRILVPGGTVVIAHYDWIPLQGNLVRETEKLIEAHNPAWRGGNFSGLYPQWLRDLGEAGYQRIETFSYDEAAVYTAESWRGRVRASAGIAASLEAAAVSQFDADLKQLLASSFADEVLHVPHRVFAVRAVYNRS
;
A
#
# COMPACT_ATOMS: atom_id res chain seq x y z
N VAL A 1 1.34 20.17 1.83
CA VAL A 1 0.89 19.00 2.60
C VAL A 1 1.37 17.74 1.91
N SER A 2 1.78 16.72 2.67
CA SER A 2 2.13 15.41 2.13
C SER A 2 1.41 14.28 2.89
N ALA A 3 1.01 13.23 2.18
CA ALA A 3 0.41 12.02 2.72
C ALA A 3 1.10 10.78 2.11
N GLY A 4 1.96 10.14 2.90
CA GLY A 4 2.67 8.90 2.51
C GLY A 4 2.02 7.68 3.17
N GLN A 5 1.62 6.67 2.40
CA GLN A 5 1.05 5.39 2.87
C GLN A 5 -0.18 5.51 3.78
N CYS A 6 -0.93 6.62 3.74
CA CYS A 6 -2.06 6.82 4.66
C CYS A 6 -3.36 7.30 4.01
N TRP A 7 -3.31 7.84 2.78
CA TRP A 7 -4.48 8.46 2.15
C TRP A 7 -5.68 7.52 2.00
N HIS A 8 -5.45 6.26 1.76
CA HIS A 8 -6.50 5.24 1.62
C HIS A 8 -7.27 4.92 2.92
N TRP A 9 -6.77 5.37 4.08
CA TRP A 9 -7.45 5.23 5.38
C TRP A 9 -8.43 6.35 5.68
N PHE A 10 -8.34 7.46 4.94
CA PHE A 10 -9.16 8.63 5.18
C PHE A 10 -10.52 8.55 4.46
N ASP A 11 -11.51 9.24 5.03
CA ASP A 11 -12.62 9.76 4.24
C ASP A 11 -12.05 10.80 3.27
N ARG A 12 -11.89 10.40 2.01
CA ARG A 12 -11.15 11.20 1.02
C ARG A 12 -11.79 12.56 0.76
N ALA A 13 -13.13 12.64 0.77
CA ALA A 13 -13.83 13.90 0.58
C ALA A 13 -13.49 14.89 1.72
N ARG A 14 -13.64 14.45 2.96
CA ARG A 14 -13.31 15.26 4.14
C ARG A 14 -11.82 15.58 4.23
N ALA A 15 -10.96 14.62 3.90
CA ALA A 15 -9.50 14.85 3.91
C ALA A 15 -9.10 15.88 2.85
N THR A 16 -9.67 15.82 1.66
CA THR A 16 -9.42 16.79 0.59
C THR A 16 -9.91 18.19 0.97
N GLU A 17 -11.09 18.29 1.58
CA GLU A 17 -11.62 19.55 2.10
C GLU A 17 -10.69 20.16 3.17
N GLU A 18 -10.25 19.37 4.13
CA GLU A 18 -9.37 19.85 5.20
C GLU A 18 -7.99 20.24 4.66
N VAL A 19 -7.42 19.48 3.72
CA VAL A 19 -6.18 19.86 3.05
C VAL A 19 -6.35 21.19 2.29
N SER A 20 -7.47 21.40 1.61
CA SER A 20 -7.77 22.66 0.93
C SER A 20 -7.89 23.82 1.91
N ARG A 21 -8.46 23.57 3.11
CA ARG A 21 -8.61 24.59 4.16
C ARG A 21 -7.27 25.07 4.71
N ILE A 22 -6.30 24.18 4.87
CA ILE A 22 -5.00 24.49 5.50
C ILE A 22 -3.92 24.92 4.52
N LEU A 23 -4.10 24.65 3.21
CA LEU A 23 -3.16 25.10 2.20
C LEU A 23 -3.24 26.62 1.99
N VAL A 24 -2.07 27.25 1.85
CA VAL A 24 -1.99 28.63 1.36
C VAL A 24 -2.35 28.68 -0.13
N PRO A 25 -2.77 29.84 -0.69
CA PRO A 25 -2.96 29.98 -2.13
C PRO A 25 -1.70 29.54 -2.92
N GLY A 26 -1.88 28.70 -3.93
CA GLY A 26 -0.76 28.10 -4.67
C GLY A 26 -0.06 26.95 -3.91
N GLY A 27 -0.55 26.57 -2.77
CA GLY A 27 -0.01 25.46 -1.98
C GLY A 27 -0.18 24.10 -2.69
N THR A 28 0.69 23.17 -2.35
CA THR A 28 0.76 21.86 -3.01
C THR A 28 0.39 20.73 -2.05
N VAL A 29 -0.40 19.77 -2.54
CA VAL A 29 -0.57 18.45 -1.93
C VAL A 29 0.22 17.40 -2.70
N VAL A 30 0.85 16.47 -1.97
CA VAL A 30 1.47 15.27 -2.52
C VAL A 30 0.92 14.06 -1.78
N ILE A 31 0.39 13.10 -2.55
CA ILE A 31 -0.06 11.81 -2.02
C ILE A 31 0.81 10.74 -2.66
N ALA A 32 1.42 9.88 -1.86
CA ALA A 32 2.32 8.85 -2.38
C ALA A 32 2.11 7.52 -1.67
N HIS A 33 2.25 6.44 -2.44
CA HIS A 33 2.19 5.06 -1.96
C HIS A 33 3.35 4.25 -2.51
N TYR A 34 3.73 3.23 -1.75
CA TYR A 34 4.72 2.23 -2.08
C TYR A 34 4.15 0.85 -1.72
N ASP A 35 3.55 0.20 -2.71
CA ASP A 35 2.81 -1.03 -2.51
C ASP A 35 3.51 -2.22 -3.18
N TRP A 36 3.49 -3.36 -2.53
CA TRP A 36 3.89 -4.61 -3.15
C TRP A 36 2.96 -4.98 -4.31
N ILE A 37 3.47 -5.68 -5.32
CA ILE A 37 2.70 -6.02 -6.52
C ILE A 37 2.44 -7.52 -6.57
N PRO A 38 1.17 -7.96 -6.42
CA PRO A 38 0.79 -9.35 -6.58
C PRO A 38 0.73 -9.72 -8.08
N LEU A 39 1.75 -10.41 -8.56
CA LEU A 39 1.78 -10.99 -9.90
C LEU A 39 1.58 -12.50 -9.82
N GLN A 40 1.02 -13.10 -10.86
CA GLN A 40 0.77 -14.54 -10.90
C GLN A 40 2.05 -15.33 -10.59
N GLY A 41 2.01 -16.15 -9.54
CA GLY A 41 3.10 -17.02 -9.13
C GLY A 41 4.25 -16.34 -8.40
N ASN A 42 4.19 -15.03 -8.17
CA ASN A 42 5.24 -14.37 -7.40
C ASN A 42 5.02 -14.49 -5.87
N LEU A 43 6.06 -14.20 -5.11
CA LEU A 43 6.05 -14.24 -3.66
C LEU A 43 4.90 -13.43 -3.04
N VAL A 44 4.61 -12.25 -3.58
CA VAL A 44 3.55 -11.37 -3.06
C VAL A 44 2.19 -12.05 -3.20
N ARG A 45 1.86 -12.57 -4.39
CA ARG A 45 0.56 -13.23 -4.62
C ARG A 45 0.38 -14.47 -3.76
N GLU A 46 1.43 -15.27 -3.59
CA GLU A 46 1.36 -16.46 -2.72
C GLU A 46 1.23 -16.06 -1.23
N THR A 47 1.90 -14.97 -0.81
CA THR A 47 1.71 -14.39 0.52
C THR A 47 0.27 -13.88 0.72
N GLU A 48 -0.31 -13.18 -0.26
CA GLU A 48 -1.69 -12.70 -0.19
C GLU A 48 -2.71 -13.84 -0.10
N LYS A 49 -2.53 -14.92 -0.84
CA LYS A 49 -3.37 -16.12 -0.71
C LYS A 49 -3.32 -16.70 0.71
N LEU A 50 -2.13 -16.68 1.32
CA LEU A 50 -1.99 -17.13 2.70
C LEU A 50 -2.69 -16.18 3.69
N ILE A 51 -2.59 -14.86 3.48
CA ILE A 51 -3.36 -13.88 4.27
C ILE A 51 -4.86 -14.13 4.11
N GLU A 52 -5.35 -14.30 2.89
CA GLU A 52 -6.76 -14.57 2.59
C GLU A 52 -7.26 -15.86 3.29
N ALA A 53 -6.42 -16.89 3.37
CA ALA A 53 -6.74 -18.14 4.05
C ALA A 53 -6.88 -17.98 5.58
N HIS A 54 -6.01 -17.19 6.21
CA HIS A 54 -6.03 -16.92 7.65
C HIS A 54 -7.00 -15.82 8.05
N ASN A 55 -7.28 -14.88 7.15
CA ASN A 55 -8.18 -13.76 7.36
C ASN A 55 -9.12 -13.58 6.14
N PRO A 56 -10.20 -14.37 6.05
CA PRO A 56 -11.16 -14.25 4.94
C PRO A 56 -11.90 -12.91 4.87
N ALA A 57 -11.84 -12.09 5.92
CA ALA A 57 -12.39 -10.74 5.94
C ALA A 57 -11.47 -9.69 5.33
N TRP A 58 -10.19 -10.02 5.09
CA TRP A 58 -9.23 -9.10 4.51
C TRP A 58 -9.60 -8.72 3.07
N ARG A 59 -9.53 -7.43 2.76
CA ARG A 59 -9.88 -6.86 1.44
C ARG A 59 -8.72 -6.12 0.77
N GLY A 60 -7.52 -6.21 1.32
CA GLY A 60 -6.33 -5.50 0.84
C GLY A 60 -5.52 -6.22 -0.23
N GLY A 61 -5.94 -7.41 -0.67
CA GLY A 61 -5.22 -8.21 -1.66
C GLY A 61 -5.52 -7.85 -3.11
N ASN A 62 -4.67 -8.37 -4.01
CA ASN A 62 -4.80 -8.26 -5.46
C ASN A 62 -4.88 -6.81 -5.97
N PHE A 63 -4.11 -5.93 -5.35
CA PHE A 63 -4.12 -4.50 -5.64
C PHE A 63 -3.01 -4.12 -6.63
N SER A 64 -3.32 -3.25 -7.60
CA SER A 64 -2.36 -2.88 -8.65
C SER A 64 -1.33 -1.82 -8.24
N GLY A 65 -1.48 -1.20 -7.05
CA GLY A 65 -0.67 -0.05 -6.65
C GLY A 65 -0.95 1.24 -7.44
N LEU A 66 -2.08 1.30 -8.15
CA LEU A 66 -2.54 2.47 -8.90
C LEU A 66 -3.82 3.04 -8.30
N TYR A 67 -3.91 4.35 -8.19
CA TYR A 67 -4.99 5.06 -7.50
C TYR A 67 -5.65 6.15 -8.36
N PRO A 68 -6.27 5.82 -9.50
CA PRO A 68 -6.85 6.79 -10.40
C PRO A 68 -7.98 7.63 -9.75
N GLN A 69 -8.63 7.10 -8.72
CA GLN A 69 -9.67 7.80 -7.96
C GLN A 69 -9.13 9.06 -7.26
N TRP A 70 -7.85 9.10 -6.86
CA TRP A 70 -7.28 10.28 -6.21
C TRP A 70 -7.14 11.48 -7.16
N LEU A 71 -6.89 11.20 -8.44
CA LEU A 71 -6.86 12.26 -9.46
C LEU A 71 -8.23 12.89 -9.62
N ARG A 72 -9.28 12.06 -9.60
CA ARG A 72 -10.68 12.52 -9.67
C ARG A 72 -11.03 13.34 -8.43
N ASP A 73 -10.77 12.81 -7.24
CA ASP A 73 -11.07 13.48 -5.96
C ASP A 73 -10.43 14.89 -5.92
N LEU A 74 -9.16 15.01 -6.34
CA LEU A 74 -8.46 16.29 -6.40
C LEU A 74 -9.03 17.21 -7.47
N GLY A 75 -9.34 16.70 -8.67
CA GLY A 75 -9.94 17.47 -9.74
C GLY A 75 -11.30 18.04 -9.38
N GLU A 76 -12.17 17.23 -8.79
CA GLU A 76 -13.52 17.63 -8.32
C GLU A 76 -13.44 18.67 -7.18
N ALA A 77 -12.39 18.62 -6.36
CA ALA A 77 -12.13 19.61 -5.30
C ALA A 77 -11.47 20.91 -5.81
N GLY A 78 -11.29 21.06 -7.12
CA GLY A 78 -10.76 22.30 -7.74
C GLY A 78 -9.24 22.40 -7.74
N TYR A 79 -8.50 21.33 -7.42
CA TYR A 79 -7.06 21.31 -7.59
C TYR A 79 -6.67 21.35 -9.06
N GLN A 80 -5.60 22.04 -9.35
CA GLN A 80 -5.07 22.24 -10.69
C GLN A 80 -3.65 21.67 -10.80
N ARG A 81 -3.10 21.59 -12.03
CA ARG A 81 -1.76 21.09 -12.31
C ARG A 81 -1.52 19.74 -11.65
N ILE A 82 -2.50 18.83 -11.83
CA ILE A 82 -2.44 17.47 -11.33
C ILE A 82 -1.39 16.72 -12.15
N GLU A 83 -0.34 16.28 -11.48
CA GLU A 83 0.75 15.51 -12.04
C GLU A 83 0.80 14.17 -11.32
N THR A 84 1.04 13.09 -12.06
CA THR A 84 1.19 11.75 -11.47
C THR A 84 2.35 11.03 -12.11
N PHE A 85 2.99 10.19 -11.34
CA PHE A 85 3.99 9.24 -11.83
C PHE A 85 3.88 7.91 -11.11
N SER A 86 4.31 6.85 -11.77
CA SER A 86 4.50 5.55 -11.15
C SER A 86 5.69 4.84 -11.77
N TYR A 87 6.38 4.05 -10.97
CA TYR A 87 7.42 3.14 -11.43
C TYR A 87 7.50 1.93 -10.51
N ASP A 88 8.03 0.85 -11.04
CA ASP A 88 8.20 -0.39 -10.30
C ASP A 88 9.67 -0.52 -9.86
N GLU A 89 9.86 -1.00 -8.63
CA GLU A 89 11.15 -1.26 -8.04
C GLU A 89 11.09 -2.54 -7.22
N ALA A 90 12.19 -3.26 -7.16
CA ALA A 90 12.31 -4.43 -6.32
C ALA A 90 12.87 -4.06 -4.95
N ALA A 91 12.06 -4.17 -3.91
CA ALA A 91 12.53 -4.08 -2.53
C ALA A 91 13.22 -5.38 -2.11
N VAL A 92 14.35 -5.25 -1.42
CA VAL A 92 15.18 -6.38 -0.99
C VAL A 92 14.80 -6.80 0.43
N TYR A 93 14.51 -8.09 0.59
CA TYR A 93 14.20 -8.70 1.89
C TYR A 93 15.00 -9.98 2.10
N THR A 94 15.24 -10.31 3.37
CA THR A 94 15.50 -11.69 3.80
C THR A 94 14.14 -12.36 4.09
N ALA A 95 14.11 -13.69 4.19
CA ALA A 95 12.91 -14.40 4.58
C ALA A 95 12.34 -13.89 5.93
N GLU A 96 13.22 -13.59 6.90
CA GLU A 96 12.78 -13.04 8.20
C GLU A 96 12.24 -11.62 8.10
N SER A 97 12.90 -10.74 7.38
CA SER A 97 12.42 -9.36 7.22
C SER A 97 11.11 -9.27 6.43
N TRP A 98 10.91 -10.15 5.44
CA TRP A 98 9.62 -10.27 4.74
C TRP A 98 8.51 -10.73 5.69
N ARG A 99 8.75 -11.80 6.46
CA ARG A 99 7.80 -12.26 7.48
C ARG A 99 7.44 -11.16 8.47
N GLY A 100 8.46 -10.42 8.97
CA GLY A 100 8.25 -9.28 9.86
C GLY A 100 7.38 -8.19 9.23
N ARG A 101 7.64 -7.85 7.97
CA ARG A 101 6.86 -6.87 7.20
C ARG A 101 5.39 -7.29 7.05
N VAL A 102 5.15 -8.57 6.74
CA VAL A 102 3.80 -9.10 6.55
C VAL A 102 3.05 -9.21 7.88
N ARG A 103 3.69 -9.70 8.94
CA ARG A 103 3.09 -9.74 10.29
C ARG A 103 2.61 -8.37 10.74
N ALA A 104 3.36 -7.31 10.46
CA ALA A 104 2.99 -5.93 10.82
C ALA A 104 1.87 -5.32 9.94
N SER A 105 1.39 -6.05 8.92
CA SER A 105 0.35 -5.54 8.03
C SER A 105 -1.04 -5.52 8.68
N ALA A 106 -1.91 -4.69 8.11
CA ALA A 106 -3.30 -4.58 8.54
C ALA A 106 -4.08 -5.89 8.39
N GLY A 107 -3.68 -6.76 7.46
CA GLY A 107 -4.31 -8.07 7.23
C GLY A 107 -4.00 -9.10 8.31
N ILE A 108 -2.95 -8.90 9.10
CA ILE A 108 -2.47 -9.85 10.11
C ILE A 108 -2.54 -9.25 11.51
N ALA A 109 -1.52 -8.50 11.97
CA ALA A 109 -1.42 -8.10 13.38
C ALA A 109 -2.56 -7.18 13.85
N ALA A 110 -3.12 -6.36 12.98
CA ALA A 110 -4.23 -5.47 13.32
C ALA A 110 -5.61 -6.16 13.28
N SER A 111 -5.68 -7.41 12.79
CA SER A 111 -6.96 -8.08 12.52
C SER A 111 -7.10 -9.44 13.20
N LEU A 112 -5.99 -10.08 13.56
CA LEU A 112 -5.96 -11.45 14.08
C LEU A 112 -5.49 -11.52 15.54
N GLU A 113 -5.99 -12.51 16.27
CA GLU A 113 -5.51 -12.83 17.60
C GLU A 113 -4.09 -13.42 17.58
N ALA A 114 -3.33 -13.26 18.66
CA ALA A 114 -1.92 -13.62 18.75
C ALA A 114 -1.60 -15.07 18.33
N ALA A 115 -2.47 -16.03 18.66
CA ALA A 115 -2.30 -17.43 18.26
C ALA A 115 -2.41 -17.61 16.73
N ALA A 116 -3.37 -16.92 16.09
CA ALA A 116 -3.54 -16.95 14.63
C ALA A 116 -2.38 -16.25 13.91
N VAL A 117 -1.86 -15.14 14.46
CA VAL A 117 -0.65 -14.49 13.95
C VAL A 117 0.55 -15.44 14.00
N SER A 118 0.73 -16.19 15.10
CA SER A 118 1.82 -17.15 15.24
C SER A 118 1.71 -18.30 14.25
N GLN A 119 0.49 -18.81 14.02
CA GLN A 119 0.25 -19.87 13.03
C GLN A 119 0.51 -19.36 11.62
N PHE A 120 -0.02 -18.18 11.26
CA PHE A 120 0.26 -17.53 9.98
C PHE A 120 1.77 -17.39 9.72
N ASP A 121 2.52 -16.94 10.73
CA ASP A 121 3.97 -16.77 10.60
C ASP A 121 4.70 -18.08 10.36
N ALA A 122 4.27 -19.17 11.01
CA ALA A 122 4.81 -20.51 10.78
C ALA A 122 4.53 -20.98 9.35
N ASP A 123 3.32 -20.79 8.86
CA ASP A 123 2.91 -21.18 7.51
C ASP A 123 3.62 -20.34 6.45
N LEU A 124 3.80 -19.03 6.67
CA LEU A 124 4.58 -18.18 5.78
C LEU A 124 6.06 -18.60 5.76
N LYS A 125 6.63 -18.97 6.90
CA LYS A 125 7.99 -19.51 6.97
C LYS A 125 8.12 -20.79 6.13
N GLN A 126 7.14 -21.69 6.20
CA GLN A 126 7.12 -22.91 5.40
C GLN A 126 6.99 -22.61 3.91
N LEU A 127 6.10 -21.70 3.52
CA LEU A 127 5.94 -21.25 2.13
C LEU A 127 7.26 -20.71 1.56
N LEU A 128 7.93 -19.83 2.29
CA LEU A 128 9.23 -19.28 1.88
C LEU A 128 10.26 -20.39 1.69
N ALA A 129 10.40 -21.30 2.65
CA ALA A 129 11.38 -22.39 2.58
C ALA A 129 11.13 -23.38 1.42
N SER A 130 9.86 -23.60 1.06
CA SER A 130 9.49 -24.56 0.01
C SER A 130 9.50 -24.01 -1.40
N SER A 131 9.16 -22.72 -1.56
CA SER A 131 8.87 -22.15 -2.87
C SER A 131 9.67 -20.89 -3.23
N PHE A 132 10.33 -20.28 -2.25
CA PHE A 132 11.09 -19.04 -2.40
C PHE A 132 12.36 -19.09 -1.52
N ALA A 133 13.17 -20.14 -1.71
CA ALA A 133 14.30 -20.46 -0.84
C ALA A 133 15.57 -19.62 -1.08
N ASP A 134 15.46 -18.54 -1.86
CA ASP A 134 16.59 -17.64 -2.10
C ASP A 134 16.99 -16.91 -0.82
N GLU A 135 18.29 -16.72 -0.62
CA GLU A 135 18.82 -15.98 0.52
C GLU A 135 18.35 -14.53 0.54
N VAL A 136 18.17 -13.96 -0.67
CA VAL A 136 17.71 -12.59 -0.90
C VAL A 136 16.46 -12.61 -1.76
N LEU A 137 15.39 -12.05 -1.23
CA LEU A 137 14.11 -11.94 -1.90
C LEU A 137 13.99 -10.57 -2.57
N HIS A 138 13.81 -10.55 -3.88
CA HIS A 138 13.52 -9.34 -4.65
C HIS A 138 12.00 -9.20 -4.83
N VAL A 139 11.38 -8.39 -4.00
CA VAL A 139 9.92 -8.26 -3.94
C VAL A 139 9.48 -7.05 -4.75
N PRO A 140 8.71 -7.24 -5.84
CA PRO A 140 8.30 -6.12 -6.68
C PRO A 140 7.33 -5.21 -5.91
N HIS A 141 7.63 -3.92 -5.96
CA HIS A 141 6.80 -2.84 -5.41
C HIS A 141 6.56 -1.80 -6.49
N ARG A 142 5.45 -1.08 -6.35
CA ARG A 142 5.13 0.09 -7.16
C ARG A 142 5.10 1.33 -6.31
N VAL A 143 5.86 2.33 -6.73
CA VAL A 143 5.66 3.70 -6.31
C VAL A 143 4.54 4.30 -7.15
N PHE A 144 3.56 4.90 -6.50
CA PHE A 144 2.57 5.75 -7.16
C PHE A 144 2.50 7.06 -6.40
N ALA A 145 2.58 8.18 -7.11
CA ALA A 145 2.44 9.49 -6.50
C ALA A 145 1.58 10.41 -7.36
N VAL A 146 0.83 11.27 -6.71
CA VAL A 146 0.12 12.38 -7.31
C VAL A 146 0.48 13.68 -6.60
N ARG A 147 0.71 14.71 -7.38
CA ARG A 147 0.95 16.09 -6.93
C ARG A 147 -0.11 16.99 -7.54
N ALA A 148 -0.65 17.91 -6.76
CA ALA A 148 -1.59 18.90 -7.27
C ALA A 148 -1.43 20.23 -6.54
N VAL A 149 -1.83 21.32 -7.20
CA VAL A 149 -1.77 22.68 -6.67
C VAL A 149 -3.18 23.17 -6.38
N TYR A 150 -3.38 23.74 -5.20
CA TYR A 150 -4.64 24.36 -4.81
C TYR A 150 -4.57 25.88 -4.99
N ASN A 151 -5.36 26.40 -5.91
CA ASN A 151 -5.53 27.84 -6.08
C ASN A 151 -6.87 28.23 -5.49
N ARG A 152 -6.85 28.80 -4.30
CA ARG A 152 -8.05 29.44 -3.74
C ARG A 152 -8.45 30.60 -4.68
N SER A 153 -9.59 30.48 -5.34
CA SER A 153 -10.25 31.60 -6.03
C SER A 153 -10.78 32.61 -5.02
#